data_fac4166ffe2f3668ea5965a86fe54214
#
_entry.id   fac4166ffe2f3668ea5965a86fe54214
#
_cell.length_a   1.000
_cell.length_b   1.000
_cell.length_c   1.000
_cell.angle_alpha   90.00
_cell.angle_beta   90.00
_cell.angle_gamma   90.00
#
_symmetry.space_group_name_H-M   'P 1'
#
loop_
_entity.id
_entity.type
_entity.pdbx_description
1 polymer ?
#
loop_
_entity_poly.entity_id
_entity_poly.type
_entity_poly.pdbx_seq_one_letter_code
_entity_poly.pdbx_strand_id
1 'polypeptide(L)'
;MIKELQKRLKEQNIKFYYVPTDDDHQSEIVGEHDQFRKYLSGFTGSAGVLVVGQEEAWLWTDGRYFIQAEKELYPGIKLMKMGNADVPSVKDFLIDHLDDGDVLGFNGKVTTASFIIDLDEGRETDFELKDIDMTDVWTNRPERSHEPAYIYDVKYHGQSTTQKLDWIRGYMEENECNAHIITSLDDIAWTFNIRGKDIPHSPMAMAFSIITLDNAYLYLQDGTYDETMIEAYKNDGVEIRSYDDIYLDTKRLSGQVLVDLSAINYAIYSFIDCEIMEGSNPSQYFKSIKSDVEIENTKHAHLKDGVAMTKFMYWLKTSMPDDATECSITDKLLSFRKAQELFTDISFNTITAYKENAALMHYHPSHEHDVHVKKEGMLLIDSGGQYLDGTTDITRTFILGEISETERKYFTYVLKAMLKMQEAVFLYGANGIWIDGLVRHELWKQHIDFQCGTGHGVGHFLNVHEGPNDIRPRLRDPRKPSAIQEAGMITTDEPGVYIEGQFGIRLENELLCVEDIKNEYGQWMKFEPLTLCPIDLDGLDVSLLTTDEREALNKYHEFVRESLKPYLTDEENEWLKTYTRGI
;
A
#
# COMPACT_ATOMS: atom_id res chain seq x y z
N MET A 1 16.08 -20.63 -15.43
CA MET A 1 15.78 -19.20 -15.32
C MET A 1 17.02 -18.46 -14.82
N ILE A 2 17.34 -18.46 -13.55
CA ILE A 2 18.51 -17.74 -13.01
C ILE A 2 19.85 -18.13 -13.66
N LYS A 3 20.02 -19.40 -14.04
CA LYS A 3 21.24 -19.91 -14.73
C LYS A 3 21.49 -19.24 -16.09
N GLU A 4 20.45 -18.85 -16.83
CA GLU A 4 20.63 -18.14 -18.10
C GLU A 4 21.11 -16.70 -17.86
N LEU A 5 20.56 -16.01 -16.85
CA LEU A 5 21.07 -14.71 -16.44
C LEU A 5 22.53 -14.82 -15.98
N GLN A 6 22.86 -15.77 -15.09
CA GLN A 6 24.25 -16.01 -14.65
C GLN A 6 25.22 -16.25 -15.80
N LYS A 7 24.81 -16.99 -16.83
CA LYS A 7 25.61 -17.18 -18.03
C LYS A 7 25.87 -15.85 -18.76
N ARG A 8 24.84 -15.02 -18.95
CA ARG A 8 24.99 -13.69 -19.56
C ARG A 8 25.89 -12.76 -18.76
N LEU A 9 25.78 -12.77 -17.43
CA LEU A 9 26.67 -11.99 -16.57
C LEU A 9 28.15 -12.33 -16.82
N LYS A 10 28.47 -13.63 -16.95
CA LYS A 10 29.83 -14.07 -17.30
C LYS A 10 30.26 -13.60 -18.69
N GLU A 11 29.40 -13.75 -19.70
CA GLU A 11 29.68 -13.34 -21.08
C GLU A 11 29.94 -11.84 -21.21
N GLN A 12 29.28 -11.02 -20.36
CA GLN A 12 29.40 -9.56 -20.36
C GLN A 12 30.35 -9.01 -19.28
N ASN A 13 31.02 -9.89 -18.53
CA ASN A 13 31.91 -9.54 -17.42
C ASN A 13 31.21 -8.66 -16.35
N ILE A 14 29.93 -8.91 -16.07
CA ILE A 14 29.16 -8.26 -15.00
C ILE A 14 29.26 -9.13 -13.76
N LYS A 15 29.74 -8.56 -12.63
CA LYS A 15 29.92 -9.31 -11.37
C LYS A 15 28.60 -9.57 -10.67
N PHE A 16 27.78 -8.52 -10.54
CA PHE A 16 26.44 -8.59 -9.96
C PHE A 16 25.42 -7.89 -10.85
N TYR A 17 24.17 -8.37 -10.77
CA TYR A 17 23.02 -7.74 -11.39
C TYR A 17 21.93 -7.51 -10.35
N TYR A 18 21.48 -6.26 -10.21
CA TYR A 18 20.46 -5.81 -9.27
C TYR A 18 19.06 -5.95 -9.88
N VAL A 19 18.14 -6.59 -9.17
CA VAL A 19 16.76 -6.83 -9.62
C VAL A 19 15.78 -6.47 -8.49
N PRO A 20 15.19 -5.28 -8.51
CA PRO A 20 14.17 -4.87 -7.53
C PRO A 20 12.80 -5.50 -7.82
N THR A 21 11.84 -5.19 -6.96
CA THR A 21 10.40 -5.48 -7.16
C THR A 21 9.70 -4.22 -7.67
N ASP A 22 10.11 -3.64 -8.74
CA ASP A 22 9.57 -2.37 -9.21
C ASP A 22 9.25 -2.44 -10.70
N ASP A 23 8.39 -1.52 -11.16
CA ASP A 23 8.14 -1.20 -12.56
C ASP A 23 8.77 0.15 -12.94
N ASP A 24 8.49 0.67 -14.14
CA ASP A 24 9.00 1.97 -14.61
C ASP A 24 8.56 3.15 -13.71
N HIS A 25 7.57 2.95 -12.84
CA HIS A 25 6.90 3.94 -11.98
C HIS A 25 7.17 3.76 -10.49
N GLN A 26 7.93 2.74 -10.10
CA GLN A 26 8.19 2.35 -8.72
C GLN A 26 6.90 1.97 -7.95
N SER A 27 5.98 1.30 -8.63
CA SER A 27 4.72 0.85 -8.07
C SER A 27 4.95 -0.23 -7.01
N GLU A 28 4.20 -0.19 -5.90
CA GLU A 28 4.24 -1.24 -4.86
C GLU A 28 3.68 -2.58 -5.37
N ILE A 29 2.60 -2.52 -6.16
CA ILE A 29 2.03 -3.68 -6.85
C ILE A 29 2.37 -3.54 -8.32
N VAL A 30 3.14 -4.50 -8.84
CA VAL A 30 3.57 -4.48 -10.24
C VAL A 30 2.74 -5.43 -11.10
N GLY A 31 2.51 -5.03 -12.35
CA GLY A 31 1.86 -5.87 -13.35
C GLY A 31 2.66 -7.13 -13.67
N GLU A 32 2.03 -8.12 -14.31
CA GLU A 32 2.68 -9.40 -14.64
C GLU A 32 3.94 -9.23 -15.50
N HIS A 33 3.96 -8.21 -16.37
CA HIS A 33 5.11 -7.86 -17.21
C HIS A 33 6.37 -7.56 -16.39
N ASP A 34 6.23 -6.92 -15.23
CA ASP A 34 7.34 -6.40 -14.44
C ASP A 34 7.75 -7.32 -13.27
N GLN A 35 7.18 -8.53 -13.19
CA GLN A 35 7.51 -9.52 -12.16
C GLN A 35 8.81 -10.29 -12.43
N PHE A 36 9.86 -9.60 -12.90
CA PHE A 36 11.14 -10.24 -13.26
C PHE A 36 11.84 -10.86 -12.05
N ARG A 37 11.81 -10.20 -10.87
CA ARG A 37 12.34 -10.75 -9.63
C ARG A 37 11.65 -12.08 -9.27
N LYS A 38 10.32 -12.14 -9.34
CA LYS A 38 9.53 -13.37 -9.10
C LYS A 38 9.90 -14.46 -10.10
N TYR A 39 10.03 -14.13 -11.39
CA TYR A 39 10.43 -15.07 -12.42
C TYR A 39 11.78 -15.72 -12.13
N LEU A 40 12.77 -14.94 -11.65
CA LEU A 40 14.11 -15.43 -11.35
C LEU A 40 14.20 -16.19 -10.03
N SER A 41 13.45 -15.76 -9.01
CA SER A 41 13.61 -16.26 -7.64
C SER A 41 12.54 -17.25 -7.18
N GLY A 42 11.36 -17.26 -7.79
CA GLY A 42 10.17 -17.97 -7.32
C GLY A 42 9.42 -17.24 -6.20
N PHE A 43 10.01 -16.24 -5.57
CA PHE A 43 9.40 -15.51 -4.48
C PHE A 43 8.28 -14.58 -4.96
N THR A 44 7.07 -14.74 -4.39
CA THR A 44 5.85 -14.03 -4.81
C THR A 44 5.49 -12.81 -3.96
N GLY A 45 6.17 -12.59 -2.82
CA GLY A 45 5.93 -11.43 -1.94
C GLY A 45 6.11 -10.09 -2.67
N SER A 46 5.37 -9.05 -2.27
CA SER A 46 5.38 -7.75 -2.96
C SER A 46 6.62 -6.90 -2.69
N ALA A 47 7.42 -7.23 -1.67
CA ALA A 47 8.62 -6.47 -1.35
C ALA A 47 9.87 -7.36 -1.27
N GLY A 48 10.90 -7.01 -2.06
CA GLY A 48 12.18 -7.69 -2.03
C GLY A 48 13.10 -7.28 -3.16
N VAL A 49 14.38 -7.52 -2.96
CA VAL A 49 15.45 -7.25 -3.92
C VAL A 49 16.25 -8.52 -4.14
N LEU A 50 16.47 -8.88 -5.39
CA LEU A 50 17.34 -10.00 -5.77
C LEU A 50 18.66 -9.46 -6.34
N VAL A 51 19.78 -9.87 -5.77
CA VAL A 51 21.11 -9.64 -6.34
C VAL A 51 21.61 -10.97 -6.93
N VAL A 52 21.90 -10.96 -8.22
CA VAL A 52 22.38 -12.14 -8.94
C VAL A 52 23.85 -11.97 -9.28
N GLY A 53 24.70 -12.80 -8.69
CA GLY A 53 26.10 -12.94 -9.07
C GLY A 53 26.31 -14.04 -10.12
N GLN A 54 27.53 -14.14 -10.66
CA GLN A 54 27.86 -15.14 -11.70
C GLN A 54 27.66 -16.60 -11.28
N GLU A 55 27.69 -16.91 -9.97
CA GLU A 55 27.51 -18.27 -9.44
C GLU A 55 26.44 -18.37 -8.35
N GLU A 56 26.23 -17.34 -7.55
CA GLU A 56 25.36 -17.29 -6.39
C GLU A 56 24.29 -16.22 -6.59
N ALA A 57 23.24 -16.24 -5.75
CA ALA A 57 22.21 -15.21 -5.73
C ALA A 57 21.66 -15.03 -4.30
N TRP A 58 21.21 -13.81 -3.99
CA TRP A 58 20.70 -13.43 -2.68
C TRP A 58 19.40 -12.66 -2.83
N LEU A 59 18.40 -12.99 -2.03
CA LEU A 59 17.14 -12.26 -1.94
C LEU A 59 17.04 -11.58 -0.58
N TRP A 60 16.93 -10.26 -0.58
CA TRP A 60 16.54 -9.46 0.59
C TRP A 60 15.02 -9.28 0.61
N THR A 61 14.42 -9.49 1.78
CA THR A 61 13.02 -9.13 2.05
C THR A 61 12.86 -8.81 3.54
N ASP A 62 11.74 -8.17 3.93
CA ASP A 62 11.48 -7.76 5.30
C ASP A 62 10.69 -8.80 6.11
N GLY A 63 10.47 -8.52 7.39
CA GLY A 63 9.88 -9.45 8.36
C GLY A 63 8.49 -9.97 8.00
N ARG A 64 7.74 -9.27 7.15
CA ARG A 64 6.42 -9.71 6.68
C ARG A 64 6.49 -10.98 5.84
N TYR A 65 7.64 -11.22 5.19
CA TYR A 65 7.83 -12.26 4.17
C TYR A 65 8.86 -13.34 4.49
N PHE A 66 9.53 -13.32 5.64
CA PHE A 66 10.60 -14.28 5.93
C PHE A 66 10.16 -15.74 5.76
N ILE A 67 9.03 -16.11 6.36
CA ILE A 67 8.50 -17.48 6.32
C ILE A 67 8.07 -17.86 4.89
N GLN A 68 7.46 -16.93 4.15
CA GLN A 68 7.05 -17.13 2.77
C GLN A 68 8.27 -17.35 1.86
N ALA A 69 9.27 -16.48 1.96
CA ALA A 69 10.49 -16.58 1.17
C ALA A 69 11.25 -17.90 1.41
N GLU A 70 11.31 -18.38 2.67
CA GLU A 70 11.91 -19.68 2.97
C GLU A 70 11.25 -20.86 2.23
N LYS A 71 9.94 -20.76 1.96
CA LYS A 71 9.16 -21.80 1.27
C LYS A 71 9.21 -21.69 -0.24
N GLU A 72 9.28 -20.46 -0.78
CA GLU A 72 9.09 -20.20 -2.21
C GLU A 72 10.38 -20.07 -3.01
N LEU A 73 11.50 -19.68 -2.38
CA LEU A 73 12.76 -19.46 -3.07
C LEU A 73 13.24 -20.70 -3.81
N TYR A 74 13.65 -20.51 -5.06
CA TYR A 74 14.28 -21.57 -5.82
C TYR A 74 15.59 -22.02 -5.17
N PRO A 75 15.94 -23.32 -5.27
CA PRO A 75 17.17 -23.85 -4.69
C PRO A 75 18.42 -23.10 -5.16
N GLY A 76 19.28 -22.71 -4.21
CA GLY A 76 20.53 -22.01 -4.46
C GLY A 76 20.46 -20.50 -4.32
N ILE A 77 19.30 -19.92 -4.02
CA ILE A 77 19.15 -18.50 -3.64
C ILE A 77 19.20 -18.39 -2.13
N LYS A 78 20.05 -17.51 -1.62
CA LYS A 78 20.21 -17.25 -0.18
C LYS A 78 19.23 -16.17 0.28
N LEU A 79 18.45 -16.47 1.33
CA LEU A 79 17.56 -15.49 1.95
C LEU A 79 18.34 -14.56 2.89
N MET A 80 18.21 -13.27 2.67
CA MET A 80 18.77 -12.20 3.46
C MET A 80 17.63 -11.51 4.23
N LYS A 81 17.50 -11.81 5.53
CA LYS A 81 16.41 -11.31 6.40
C LYS A 81 16.70 -9.88 6.84
N MET A 82 16.14 -8.90 6.11
CA MET A 82 16.36 -7.46 6.37
C MET A 82 16.01 -7.09 7.82
N GLY A 83 16.87 -6.24 8.42
CA GLY A 83 16.67 -5.76 9.79
C GLY A 83 17.28 -6.65 10.87
N ASN A 84 17.74 -7.85 10.57
CA ASN A 84 18.54 -8.66 11.49
C ASN A 84 19.96 -8.09 11.60
N ALA A 85 20.54 -8.13 12.80
CA ALA A 85 21.80 -7.46 13.11
C ALA A 85 23.02 -7.98 12.32
N ASP A 86 22.96 -9.20 11.83
CA ASP A 86 24.01 -9.88 11.05
C ASP A 86 23.77 -9.88 9.54
N VAL A 87 22.72 -9.20 9.07
CA VAL A 87 22.36 -9.11 7.65
C VAL A 87 22.63 -7.70 7.14
N PRO A 88 23.60 -7.51 6.22
CA PRO A 88 23.88 -6.21 5.62
C PRO A 88 22.70 -5.73 4.75
N SER A 89 22.57 -4.42 4.58
CA SER A 89 21.68 -3.89 3.55
C SER A 89 22.16 -4.32 2.15
N VAL A 90 21.29 -4.22 1.14
CA VAL A 90 21.69 -4.49 -0.25
C VAL A 90 22.85 -3.59 -0.67
N LYS A 91 22.81 -2.31 -0.29
CA LYS A 91 23.85 -1.32 -0.56
C LYS A 91 25.18 -1.73 0.08
N ASP A 92 25.18 -2.01 1.40
CA ASP A 92 26.41 -2.39 2.11
C ASP A 92 26.99 -3.68 1.55
N PHE A 93 26.15 -4.67 1.24
CA PHE A 93 26.57 -5.91 0.59
C PHE A 93 27.27 -5.64 -0.76
N LEU A 94 26.71 -4.78 -1.60
CA LEU A 94 27.31 -4.46 -2.90
C LEU A 94 28.63 -3.71 -2.74
N ILE A 95 28.71 -2.73 -1.84
CA ILE A 95 29.94 -1.99 -1.54
C ILE A 95 31.05 -2.94 -1.04
N ASP A 96 30.71 -3.84 -0.12
CA ASP A 96 31.67 -4.79 0.47
C ASP A 96 32.18 -5.85 -0.53
N HIS A 97 31.47 -6.09 -1.61
CA HIS A 97 31.78 -7.18 -2.55
C HIS A 97 32.14 -6.73 -3.95
N LEU A 98 32.13 -5.43 -4.24
CA LEU A 98 32.57 -4.87 -5.53
C LEU A 98 33.96 -4.24 -5.38
N ASP A 99 34.93 -4.77 -6.12
CA ASP A 99 36.30 -4.27 -6.17
C ASP A 99 36.50 -3.31 -7.38
N ASP A 100 37.67 -2.65 -7.43
CA ASP A 100 38.06 -1.80 -8.56
C ASP A 100 37.96 -2.54 -9.90
N GLY A 101 37.21 -1.96 -10.82
CA GLY A 101 37.02 -2.51 -12.18
C GLY A 101 35.92 -3.59 -12.27
N ASP A 102 35.26 -3.96 -11.19
CA ASP A 102 34.05 -4.78 -11.24
C ASP A 102 32.88 -4.01 -11.87
N VAL A 103 31.88 -4.73 -12.36
CA VAL A 103 30.69 -4.13 -12.98
C VAL A 103 29.43 -4.58 -12.23
N LEU A 104 28.64 -3.61 -11.77
CA LEU A 104 27.26 -3.80 -11.33
C LEU A 104 26.31 -3.46 -12.49
N GLY A 105 25.57 -4.48 -12.97
CA GLY A 105 24.50 -4.26 -13.93
C GLY A 105 23.16 -4.02 -13.24
N PHE A 106 22.30 -3.21 -13.81
CA PHE A 106 20.93 -2.98 -13.39
C PHE A 106 20.08 -2.49 -14.57
N ASN A 107 18.75 -2.56 -14.47
CA ASN A 107 17.86 -1.93 -15.44
C ASN A 107 17.39 -0.57 -14.89
N GLY A 108 17.86 0.50 -15.50
CA GLY A 108 17.57 1.88 -15.06
C GLY A 108 16.10 2.25 -15.13
N LYS A 109 15.29 1.57 -15.93
CA LYS A 109 13.84 1.81 -16.00
C LYS A 109 13.08 1.36 -14.75
N VAL A 110 13.57 0.32 -14.06
CA VAL A 110 12.93 -0.24 -12.85
C VAL A 110 13.75 -0.03 -11.58
N THR A 111 14.84 0.72 -11.65
CA THR A 111 15.72 1.03 -10.50
C THR A 111 15.56 2.50 -10.14
N THR A 112 15.32 2.81 -8.87
CA THR A 112 15.21 4.20 -8.40
C THR A 112 16.52 4.97 -8.58
N ALA A 113 16.41 6.26 -8.90
CA ALA A 113 17.57 7.14 -8.95
C ALA A 113 18.27 7.22 -7.60
N SER A 114 17.52 7.30 -6.51
CA SER A 114 18.08 7.37 -5.16
C SER A 114 18.98 6.19 -4.81
N PHE A 115 18.60 4.96 -5.18
CA PHE A 115 19.42 3.77 -4.90
C PHE A 115 20.79 3.84 -5.60
N ILE A 116 20.80 4.24 -6.88
CA ILE A 116 22.06 4.34 -7.64
C ILE A 116 22.93 5.49 -7.13
N ILE A 117 22.34 6.65 -6.82
CA ILE A 117 23.05 7.79 -6.24
C ILE A 117 23.65 7.42 -4.88
N ASP A 118 22.85 6.84 -3.97
CA ASP A 118 23.31 6.42 -2.64
C ASP A 118 24.43 5.39 -2.72
N LEU A 119 24.39 4.51 -3.73
CA LEU A 119 25.43 3.50 -3.96
C LEU A 119 26.71 4.17 -4.50
N ASP A 120 26.58 5.08 -5.45
CA ASP A 120 27.69 5.81 -6.07
C ASP A 120 28.41 6.71 -5.04
N GLU A 121 27.67 7.41 -4.21
CA GLU A 121 28.22 8.24 -3.14
C GLU A 121 28.86 7.43 -2.00
N GLY A 122 28.35 6.23 -1.74
CA GLY A 122 28.84 5.37 -0.66
C GLY A 122 29.97 4.44 -1.02
N ARG A 123 30.33 4.33 -2.32
CA ARG A 123 31.38 3.41 -2.77
C ARG A 123 32.79 3.84 -2.33
N GLU A 124 33.57 2.86 -1.92
CA GLU A 124 35.00 3.04 -1.56
C GLU A 124 35.94 2.57 -2.69
N THR A 125 35.42 1.83 -3.67
CA THR A 125 36.14 1.24 -4.82
C THR A 125 35.62 1.81 -6.12
N ASP A 126 36.44 1.80 -7.18
CA ASP A 126 36.08 2.31 -8.52
C ASP A 126 35.49 1.18 -9.38
N PHE A 127 34.25 0.76 -9.06
CA PHE A 127 33.47 -0.18 -9.88
C PHE A 127 32.55 0.56 -10.85
N GLU A 128 32.22 -0.08 -11.97
CA GLU A 128 31.34 0.47 -13.01
C GLU A 128 29.85 0.21 -12.68
N LEU A 129 29.02 1.26 -12.80
CA LEU A 129 27.56 1.18 -12.80
C LEU A 129 27.07 1.10 -14.25
N LYS A 130 26.42 -0.02 -14.62
CA LYS A 130 26.01 -0.26 -15.99
C LYS A 130 24.50 -0.44 -16.10
N ASP A 131 23.83 0.59 -16.67
CA ASP A 131 22.42 0.47 -17.05
C ASP A 131 22.29 -0.47 -18.25
N ILE A 132 21.69 -1.62 -18.03
CA ILE A 132 21.49 -2.66 -19.06
C ILE A 132 20.25 -3.49 -18.74
N ASP A 133 19.34 -3.59 -19.70
CA ASP A 133 18.19 -4.47 -19.61
C ASP A 133 18.58 -5.92 -19.95
N MET A 134 18.31 -6.85 -19.04
CA MET A 134 18.51 -8.29 -19.22
C MET A 134 17.20 -9.10 -19.13
N THR A 135 16.07 -8.44 -19.22
CA THR A 135 14.74 -9.11 -19.11
C THR A 135 14.43 -10.05 -20.28
N ASP A 136 15.16 -9.96 -21.38
CA ASP A 136 15.06 -10.85 -22.53
C ASP A 136 15.44 -12.34 -22.24
N VAL A 137 16.10 -12.60 -21.09
CA VAL A 137 16.25 -13.99 -20.58
C VAL A 137 14.91 -14.61 -20.20
N TRP A 138 13.87 -13.80 -20.04
CA TRP A 138 12.48 -14.24 -19.80
C TRP A 138 11.74 -14.37 -21.13
N THR A 139 11.94 -15.47 -21.81
CA THR A 139 11.48 -15.69 -23.20
C THR A 139 9.96 -15.67 -23.38
N ASN A 140 9.21 -15.94 -22.33
CA ASN A 140 7.74 -15.89 -22.31
C ASN A 140 7.22 -14.79 -21.37
N ARG A 141 7.95 -13.67 -21.31
CA ARG A 141 7.51 -12.50 -20.54
C ARG A 141 6.13 -12.05 -21.02
N PRO A 142 5.16 -11.85 -20.11
CA PRO A 142 3.86 -11.30 -20.47
C PRO A 142 4.00 -9.94 -21.18
N GLU A 143 3.07 -9.61 -22.05
CA GLU A 143 3.01 -8.26 -22.61
C GLU A 143 2.68 -7.23 -21.52
N ARG A 144 3.14 -5.99 -21.69
CA ARG A 144 2.77 -4.88 -20.79
C ARG A 144 1.27 -4.65 -20.89
N SER A 145 0.62 -4.31 -19.78
CA SER A 145 -0.79 -3.92 -19.78
C SER A 145 -1.03 -2.73 -20.71
N HIS A 146 -2.17 -2.72 -21.37
CA HIS A 146 -2.55 -1.72 -22.35
C HIS A 146 -4.07 -1.47 -22.29
N GLU A 147 -4.55 -1.23 -21.07
CA GLU A 147 -5.97 -1.01 -20.80
C GLU A 147 -6.41 0.43 -21.11
N PRO A 148 -7.65 0.66 -21.52
CA PRO A 148 -8.15 2.00 -21.76
C PRO A 148 -8.09 2.88 -20.50
N ALA A 149 -7.52 4.08 -20.66
CA ALA A 149 -7.59 5.13 -19.66
C ALA A 149 -8.90 5.93 -19.80
N TYR A 150 -9.36 6.54 -18.70
CA TYR A 150 -10.54 7.38 -18.70
C TYR A 150 -10.44 8.53 -17.69
N ILE A 151 -11.17 9.61 -17.95
CA ILE A 151 -11.24 10.74 -17.01
C ILE A 151 -12.21 10.37 -15.89
N TYR A 152 -11.75 10.49 -14.66
CA TYR A 152 -12.54 10.25 -13.46
C TYR A 152 -13.47 11.45 -13.18
N ASP A 153 -14.76 11.17 -13.00
CA ASP A 153 -15.81 12.19 -12.90
C ASP A 153 -15.64 13.05 -11.63
N VAL A 154 -15.63 14.37 -11.81
CA VAL A 154 -15.44 15.37 -10.74
C VAL A 154 -16.44 15.24 -9.58
N LYS A 155 -17.60 14.65 -9.80
CA LYS A 155 -18.58 14.39 -8.72
C LYS A 155 -18.05 13.49 -7.61
N TYR A 156 -17.01 12.69 -7.88
CA TYR A 156 -16.41 11.78 -6.91
C TYR A 156 -15.26 12.41 -6.12
N HIS A 157 -14.57 13.43 -6.68
CA HIS A 157 -13.38 14.01 -6.04
C HIS A 157 -13.46 15.53 -5.83
N GLY A 158 -14.35 16.23 -6.53
CA GLY A 158 -14.65 17.63 -6.28
C GLY A 158 -13.62 18.67 -6.76
N GLN A 159 -12.49 18.27 -7.36
CA GLN A 159 -11.37 19.13 -7.72
C GLN A 159 -10.98 18.94 -9.19
N SER A 160 -10.91 20.01 -9.97
CA SER A 160 -10.50 19.93 -11.37
C SER A 160 -9.00 19.72 -11.53
N THR A 161 -8.59 19.17 -12.68
CA THR A 161 -7.18 19.06 -13.10
C THR A 161 -6.48 20.42 -13.04
N THR A 162 -7.12 21.47 -13.52
CA THR A 162 -6.58 22.85 -13.48
C THR A 162 -6.27 23.31 -12.06
N GLN A 163 -7.19 23.09 -11.10
CA GLN A 163 -6.93 23.44 -9.69
C GLN A 163 -5.73 22.72 -9.11
N LYS A 164 -5.59 21.42 -9.40
CA LYS A 164 -4.47 20.61 -8.90
C LYS A 164 -3.15 21.03 -9.53
N LEU A 165 -3.15 21.36 -10.83
CA LEU A 165 -1.98 21.94 -11.51
C LEU A 165 -1.59 23.29 -10.93
N ASP A 166 -2.55 24.14 -10.58
CA ASP A 166 -2.27 25.44 -9.95
C ASP A 166 -1.60 25.26 -8.57
N TRP A 167 -2.00 24.30 -7.76
CA TRP A 167 -1.35 24.01 -6.48
C TRP A 167 0.09 23.52 -6.67
N ILE A 168 0.32 22.61 -7.63
CA ILE A 168 1.66 22.10 -7.94
C ILE A 168 2.55 23.24 -8.45
N ARG A 169 2.04 24.10 -9.35
CA ARG A 169 2.77 25.27 -9.85
C ARG A 169 3.08 26.27 -8.74
N GLY A 170 2.14 26.53 -7.83
CA GLY A 170 2.39 27.35 -6.65
C GLY A 170 3.55 26.84 -5.81
N TYR A 171 3.60 25.51 -5.56
CA TYR A 171 4.74 24.90 -4.88
C TYR A 171 6.05 25.04 -5.68
N MET A 172 5.99 24.87 -7.01
CA MET A 172 7.17 25.06 -7.87
C MET A 172 7.68 26.50 -7.84
N GLU A 173 6.79 27.49 -7.88
CA GLU A 173 7.14 28.92 -7.80
C GLU A 173 7.78 29.27 -6.45
N GLU A 174 7.23 28.79 -5.33
CA GLU A 174 7.78 28.98 -3.98
C GLU A 174 9.18 28.39 -3.82
N ASN A 175 9.51 27.35 -4.60
CA ASN A 175 10.80 26.66 -4.57
C ASN A 175 11.68 26.97 -5.79
N GLU A 176 11.36 27.98 -6.57
CA GLU A 176 12.11 28.45 -7.74
C GLU A 176 12.31 27.37 -8.84
N CYS A 177 11.41 26.38 -8.93
CA CYS A 177 11.47 25.31 -9.92
C CYS A 177 10.77 25.70 -11.22
N ASN A 178 11.41 25.38 -12.36
CA ASN A 178 10.87 25.63 -13.70
C ASN A 178 10.04 24.46 -14.24
N ALA A 179 10.32 23.24 -13.76
CA ALA A 179 9.60 22.04 -14.12
C ALA A 179 9.52 21.05 -12.95
N HIS A 180 8.58 20.14 -13.02
CA HIS A 180 8.42 19.00 -12.12
C HIS A 180 8.17 17.74 -12.92
N ILE A 181 8.90 16.67 -12.65
CA ILE A 181 8.70 15.35 -13.26
C ILE A 181 7.98 14.45 -12.26
N ILE A 182 6.85 13.88 -12.67
CA ILE A 182 6.09 12.91 -11.87
C ILE A 182 6.11 11.57 -12.61
N THR A 183 6.57 10.54 -11.91
CA THR A 183 6.61 9.16 -12.42
C THR A 183 5.70 8.22 -11.66
N SER A 184 5.32 8.54 -10.42
CA SER A 184 4.39 7.75 -9.60
C SER A 184 2.98 7.78 -10.16
N LEU A 185 2.41 6.60 -10.43
CA LEU A 185 1.12 6.46 -11.11
C LEU A 185 -0.05 7.05 -10.33
N ASP A 186 -0.04 6.92 -9.01
CA ASP A 186 -1.09 7.46 -8.13
C ASP A 186 -1.07 8.99 -8.06
N ASP A 187 0.13 9.60 -8.07
CA ASP A 187 0.28 11.05 -8.14
C ASP A 187 -0.24 11.61 -9.48
N ILE A 188 0.07 10.92 -10.59
CA ILE A 188 -0.43 11.27 -11.93
C ILE A 188 -1.95 11.07 -11.99
N ALA A 189 -2.44 9.93 -11.51
CA ALA A 189 -3.86 9.61 -11.51
C ALA A 189 -4.68 10.63 -10.71
N TRP A 190 -4.14 11.11 -9.58
CA TRP A 190 -4.75 12.19 -8.80
C TRP A 190 -4.65 13.54 -9.53
N THR A 191 -3.47 13.93 -9.97
CA THR A 191 -3.21 15.26 -10.57
C THR A 191 -4.08 15.51 -11.79
N PHE A 192 -4.15 14.51 -12.69
CA PHE A 192 -4.87 14.62 -13.95
C PHE A 192 -6.29 14.04 -13.91
N ASN A 193 -6.75 13.57 -12.76
CA ASN A 193 -8.06 12.89 -12.63
C ASN A 193 -8.21 11.75 -13.64
N ILE A 194 -7.13 11.01 -13.92
CA ILE A 194 -7.11 9.88 -14.85
C ILE A 194 -7.18 8.56 -14.08
N ARG A 195 -7.90 7.59 -14.63
CA ARG A 195 -7.92 6.23 -14.10
C ARG A 195 -7.74 5.23 -15.25
N GLY A 196 -7.36 4.01 -14.91
CA GLY A 196 -7.17 2.88 -15.82
C GLY A 196 -7.27 1.56 -15.08
N LYS A 197 -6.78 0.49 -15.70
CA LYS A 197 -6.76 -0.86 -15.13
C LYS A 197 -5.42 -1.57 -15.39
N ASP A 198 -4.35 -0.81 -15.55
CA ASP A 198 -3.04 -1.37 -15.87
C ASP A 198 -2.37 -2.03 -14.67
N ILE A 199 -2.71 -1.58 -13.46
CA ILE A 199 -2.16 -2.13 -12.20
C ILE A 199 -3.24 -2.98 -11.51
N PRO A 200 -2.93 -4.21 -11.09
CA PRO A 200 -3.88 -5.04 -10.35
C PRO A 200 -4.42 -4.33 -9.10
N HIS A 201 -5.74 -4.34 -8.93
CA HIS A 201 -6.47 -3.78 -7.79
C HIS A 201 -6.35 -2.27 -7.58
N SER A 202 -5.57 -1.57 -8.39
CA SER A 202 -5.39 -0.12 -8.33
C SER A 202 -5.86 0.51 -9.63
N PRO A 203 -6.81 1.46 -9.59
CA PRO A 203 -7.44 2.00 -10.79
C PRO A 203 -6.53 3.02 -11.50
N MET A 204 -5.34 2.62 -11.92
CA MET A 204 -4.33 3.48 -12.53
C MET A 204 -4.05 3.11 -13.98
N ALA A 205 -3.71 4.11 -14.79
CA ALA A 205 -3.21 3.98 -16.14
C ALA A 205 -1.70 4.18 -16.15
N MET A 206 -0.98 3.45 -16.98
CA MET A 206 0.46 3.64 -17.20
C MET A 206 0.72 5.03 -17.80
N ALA A 207 1.36 5.91 -17.05
CA ALA A 207 1.55 7.30 -17.43
C ALA A 207 2.81 7.92 -16.81
N PHE A 208 3.38 8.92 -17.50
CA PHE A 208 4.35 9.87 -16.94
C PHE A 208 3.84 11.29 -17.08
N SER A 209 4.44 12.23 -16.35
CA SER A 209 4.11 13.65 -16.51
C SER A 209 5.32 14.55 -16.34
N ILE A 210 5.33 15.64 -17.13
CA ILE A 210 6.16 16.81 -16.90
C ILE A 210 5.25 18.03 -16.78
N ILE A 211 5.34 18.74 -15.66
CA ILE A 211 4.61 19.98 -15.41
C ILE A 211 5.62 21.12 -15.45
N THR A 212 5.33 22.16 -16.24
CA THR A 212 6.07 23.42 -16.23
C THR A 212 5.15 24.54 -15.72
N LEU A 213 5.70 25.74 -15.51
CA LEU A 213 4.90 26.87 -15.06
C LEU A 213 3.78 27.23 -16.05
N ASP A 214 3.99 27.00 -17.35
CA ASP A 214 3.04 27.37 -18.41
C ASP A 214 2.28 26.18 -19.01
N ASN A 215 2.84 24.95 -18.98
CA ASN A 215 2.31 23.79 -19.67
C ASN A 215 2.29 22.57 -18.75
N ALA A 216 1.47 21.59 -19.09
CA ALA A 216 1.49 20.26 -18.50
C ALA A 216 1.44 19.20 -19.60
N TYR A 217 2.30 18.21 -19.50
CA TYR A 217 2.41 17.11 -20.45
C TYR A 217 2.08 15.79 -19.74
N LEU A 218 1.15 15.06 -20.34
CA LEU A 218 0.72 13.74 -19.88
C LEU A 218 1.12 12.70 -20.91
N TYR A 219 2.04 11.79 -20.56
CA TYR A 219 2.55 10.77 -21.45
C TYR A 219 1.78 9.47 -21.22
N LEU A 220 1.07 9.02 -22.25
CA LEU A 220 0.21 7.82 -22.21
C LEU A 220 0.60 6.84 -23.30
N GLN A 221 0.30 5.56 -23.08
CA GLN A 221 0.47 4.54 -24.12
C GLN A 221 -0.48 4.83 -25.31
N ASP A 222 0.06 4.76 -26.53
CA ASP A 222 -0.71 5.02 -27.74
C ASP A 222 -1.89 4.04 -27.85
N GLY A 223 -3.09 4.56 -28.08
CA GLY A 223 -4.32 3.75 -28.21
C GLY A 223 -5.05 3.45 -26.91
N THR A 224 -4.55 3.90 -25.75
CA THR A 224 -5.29 3.81 -24.48
C THR A 224 -6.24 5.00 -24.24
N TYR A 225 -6.19 6.03 -25.08
CA TYR A 225 -7.01 7.24 -25.00
C TYR A 225 -7.65 7.58 -26.33
N ASP A 226 -8.73 8.37 -26.30
CA ASP A 226 -9.51 8.77 -27.48
C ASP A 226 -9.51 10.28 -27.72
N GLU A 227 -10.09 10.71 -28.83
CA GLU A 227 -10.20 12.14 -29.23
C GLU A 227 -10.97 12.96 -28.19
N THR A 228 -11.94 12.39 -27.49
CA THR A 228 -12.72 13.07 -26.46
C THR A 228 -11.82 13.43 -25.27
N MET A 229 -10.95 12.52 -24.88
CA MET A 229 -9.99 12.70 -23.81
C MET A 229 -8.91 13.74 -24.18
N ILE A 230 -8.44 13.70 -25.44
CA ILE A 230 -7.49 14.69 -25.97
C ILE A 230 -8.11 16.10 -25.90
N GLU A 231 -9.35 16.26 -26.34
CA GLU A 231 -10.04 17.57 -26.31
C GLU A 231 -10.29 18.06 -24.88
N ALA A 232 -10.69 17.18 -23.97
CA ALA A 232 -10.88 17.52 -22.56
C ALA A 232 -9.60 18.03 -21.91
N TYR A 233 -8.49 17.30 -22.03
CA TYR A 233 -7.20 17.71 -21.46
C TYR A 233 -6.64 18.97 -22.12
N LYS A 234 -6.83 19.15 -23.41
CA LYS A 234 -6.45 20.39 -24.08
C LYS A 234 -7.18 21.62 -23.51
N ASN A 235 -8.44 21.48 -23.11
CA ASN A 235 -9.20 22.55 -22.47
C ASN A 235 -8.65 22.86 -21.07
N ASP A 236 -8.06 21.88 -20.38
CA ASP A 236 -7.40 22.03 -19.08
C ASP A 236 -5.94 22.49 -19.20
N GLY A 237 -5.44 22.76 -20.41
CA GLY A 237 -4.04 23.17 -20.65
C GLY A 237 -3.05 22.01 -20.56
N VAL A 238 -3.50 20.78 -20.79
CA VAL A 238 -2.70 19.56 -20.79
C VAL A 238 -2.54 19.02 -22.19
N GLU A 239 -1.31 18.70 -22.59
CA GLU A 239 -0.97 18.05 -23.86
C GLU A 239 -0.68 16.57 -23.62
N ILE A 240 -1.41 15.66 -24.30
CA ILE A 240 -1.10 14.24 -24.31
C ILE A 240 0.02 13.97 -25.30
N ARG A 241 1.01 13.18 -24.88
CA ARG A 241 2.16 12.71 -25.67
C ARG A 241 2.31 11.20 -25.59
N SER A 242 3.10 10.62 -26.51
CA SER A 242 3.42 9.20 -26.49
C SER A 242 4.24 8.85 -25.26
N TYR A 243 3.97 7.70 -24.66
CA TYR A 243 4.54 7.25 -23.39
C TYR A 243 6.06 7.34 -23.31
N ASP A 244 6.76 6.89 -24.36
CA ASP A 244 8.22 6.88 -24.39
C ASP A 244 8.85 8.25 -24.70
N ASP A 245 8.07 9.26 -25.09
CA ASP A 245 8.57 10.61 -25.37
C ASP A 245 9.12 11.29 -24.13
N ILE A 246 8.74 10.83 -22.93
CA ILE A 246 9.25 11.34 -21.64
C ILE A 246 10.78 11.38 -21.60
N TYR A 247 11.47 10.35 -22.10
CA TYR A 247 12.93 10.27 -22.12
C TYR A 247 13.58 11.34 -23.00
N LEU A 248 12.94 11.72 -24.12
CA LEU A 248 13.43 12.76 -25.01
C LEU A 248 13.11 14.16 -24.49
N ASP A 249 11.92 14.34 -23.92
CA ASP A 249 11.46 15.63 -23.43
C ASP A 249 12.18 16.04 -22.15
N THR A 250 12.54 15.08 -21.29
CA THR A 250 13.36 15.32 -20.10
C THR A 250 14.69 15.98 -20.46
N LYS A 251 15.35 15.58 -21.55
CA LYS A 251 16.60 16.22 -22.04
C LYS A 251 16.47 17.68 -22.45
N ARG A 252 15.24 18.16 -22.73
CA ARG A 252 14.97 19.52 -23.19
C ARG A 252 14.63 20.46 -22.05
N LEU A 253 14.53 19.95 -20.82
CA LEU A 253 14.26 20.75 -19.65
C LEU A 253 15.44 21.70 -19.37
N SER A 254 15.14 22.82 -18.75
CA SER A 254 16.14 23.84 -18.41
C SER A 254 15.72 24.55 -17.12
N GLY A 255 16.67 25.22 -16.48
CA GLY A 255 16.48 25.80 -15.16
C GLY A 255 16.52 24.74 -14.07
N GLN A 256 15.76 24.90 -12.99
CA GLN A 256 15.71 23.97 -11.88
C GLN A 256 14.50 23.03 -12.01
N VAL A 257 14.72 21.72 -11.89
CA VAL A 257 13.69 20.68 -12.01
C VAL A 257 13.48 20.01 -10.67
N LEU A 258 12.22 20.02 -10.18
CA LEU A 258 11.81 19.28 -8.98
C LEU A 258 11.68 17.79 -9.31
N VAL A 259 12.35 16.95 -8.52
CA VAL A 259 12.38 15.49 -8.71
C VAL A 259 12.34 14.78 -7.36
N ASP A 260 11.44 13.80 -7.20
CA ASP A 260 11.51 12.85 -6.09
C ASP A 260 12.42 11.68 -6.48
N LEU A 261 13.66 11.68 -5.98
CA LEU A 261 14.66 10.65 -6.29
C LEU A 261 14.24 9.24 -5.89
N SER A 262 13.32 9.11 -4.92
CA SER A 262 12.79 7.82 -4.47
C SER A 262 11.64 7.29 -5.34
N ALA A 263 11.05 8.15 -6.19
CA ALA A 263 9.96 7.81 -7.09
C ALA A 263 10.38 7.76 -8.57
N ILE A 264 11.40 8.54 -8.97
CA ILE A 264 11.86 8.54 -10.35
C ILE A 264 12.80 7.36 -10.63
N ASN A 265 12.61 6.72 -11.80
CA ASN A 265 13.55 5.71 -12.26
C ASN A 265 14.87 6.34 -12.78
N TYR A 266 15.96 5.59 -12.66
CA TYR A 266 17.29 6.06 -13.02
C TYR A 266 17.41 6.41 -14.50
N ALA A 267 16.72 5.71 -15.39
CA ALA A 267 16.79 5.99 -16.83
C ALA A 267 16.28 7.40 -17.16
N ILE A 268 15.14 7.84 -16.60
CA ILE A 268 14.64 9.22 -16.78
C ILE A 268 15.60 10.20 -16.09
N TYR A 269 16.00 9.93 -14.85
CA TYR A 269 16.93 10.78 -14.10
C TYR A 269 18.22 11.05 -14.87
N SER A 270 18.81 10.03 -15.52
CA SER A 270 20.07 10.14 -16.25
C SER A 270 19.99 11.06 -17.48
N PHE A 271 18.79 11.44 -17.92
CA PHE A 271 18.58 12.37 -19.03
C PHE A 271 18.38 13.82 -18.61
N ILE A 272 18.37 14.12 -17.30
CA ILE A 272 18.24 15.50 -16.81
C ILE A 272 19.61 16.17 -16.90
N ASP A 273 19.75 17.13 -17.82
CA ASP A 273 21.01 17.89 -18.07
C ASP A 273 20.98 19.29 -17.40
N CYS A 274 20.07 19.55 -16.47
CA CYS A 274 19.91 20.85 -15.80
C CYS A 274 19.92 20.69 -14.28
N GLU A 275 19.76 21.79 -13.55
CA GLU A 275 19.78 21.77 -12.08
C GLU A 275 18.60 20.97 -11.51
N ILE A 276 18.88 20.12 -10.51
CA ILE A 276 17.87 19.29 -9.85
C ILE A 276 17.65 19.82 -8.44
N MET A 277 16.39 20.02 -8.09
CA MET A 277 15.93 20.15 -6.73
C MET A 277 15.37 18.79 -6.29
N GLU A 278 16.02 18.15 -5.33
CA GLU A 278 15.47 16.95 -4.69
C GLU A 278 14.31 17.33 -3.73
N GLY A 279 13.17 16.68 -3.89
CA GLY A 279 12.00 16.90 -3.03
C GLY A 279 10.92 15.87 -3.30
N SER A 280 10.05 15.64 -2.30
CA SER A 280 8.87 14.78 -2.52
C SER A 280 7.92 15.42 -3.52
N ASN A 281 7.20 14.59 -4.27
CA ASN A 281 6.14 15.06 -5.14
C ASN A 281 5.10 15.85 -4.32
N PRO A 282 4.83 17.13 -4.60
CA PRO A 282 3.84 17.92 -3.85
C PRO A 282 2.43 17.32 -3.94
N SER A 283 2.12 16.64 -5.04
CA SER A 283 0.88 15.88 -5.22
C SER A 283 0.66 14.84 -4.11
N GLN A 284 1.72 14.21 -3.60
CA GLN A 284 1.62 13.23 -2.52
C GLN A 284 1.02 13.84 -1.24
N TYR A 285 1.43 15.05 -0.88
CA TYR A 285 0.85 15.77 0.25
C TYR A 285 -0.58 16.23 -0.05
N PHE A 286 -0.80 16.86 -1.20
CA PHE A 286 -2.12 17.40 -1.55
C PHE A 286 -3.20 16.32 -1.63
N LYS A 287 -2.92 15.15 -2.22
CA LYS A 287 -3.89 14.06 -2.32
C LYS A 287 -4.19 13.36 -0.99
N SER A 288 -3.25 13.41 -0.03
CA SER A 288 -3.46 12.80 1.27
C SER A 288 -4.51 13.54 2.10
N ILE A 289 -4.67 14.86 1.89
CA ILE A 289 -5.70 15.69 2.52
C ILE A 289 -6.94 15.64 1.62
N LYS A 290 -7.89 14.79 1.98
CA LYS A 290 -9.09 14.58 1.18
C LYS A 290 -9.98 15.81 1.15
N SER A 291 -10.52 16.15 -0.02
CA SER A 291 -11.54 17.20 -0.17
C SER A 291 -12.82 16.80 0.57
N ASP A 292 -13.68 17.77 0.86
CA ASP A 292 -15.00 17.50 1.47
C ASP A 292 -15.82 16.52 0.62
N VAL A 293 -15.70 16.58 -0.71
CA VAL A 293 -16.39 15.67 -1.63
C VAL A 293 -15.80 14.25 -1.52
N GLU A 294 -14.49 14.11 -1.47
CA GLU A 294 -13.83 12.82 -1.28
C GLU A 294 -14.19 12.21 0.09
N ILE A 295 -14.21 13.01 1.16
CA ILE A 295 -14.59 12.55 2.50
C ILE A 295 -16.02 11.99 2.51
N GLU A 296 -16.99 12.74 1.98
CA GLU A 296 -18.38 12.28 1.94
C GLU A 296 -18.56 11.04 1.04
N ASN A 297 -17.89 10.98 -0.09
CA ASN A 297 -17.89 9.82 -0.96
C ASN A 297 -17.22 8.61 -0.31
N THR A 298 -16.11 8.79 0.41
CA THR A 298 -15.45 7.71 1.16
C THR A 298 -16.37 7.17 2.27
N LYS A 299 -17.10 8.03 2.99
CA LYS A 299 -18.13 7.58 3.94
C LYS A 299 -19.20 6.70 3.29
N HIS A 300 -19.62 7.04 2.06
CA HIS A 300 -20.56 6.21 1.29
C HIS A 300 -19.95 4.87 0.86
N ALA A 301 -18.67 4.85 0.47
CA ALA A 301 -17.96 3.61 0.17
C ALA A 301 -17.89 2.71 1.40
N HIS A 302 -17.52 3.27 2.57
CA HIS A 302 -17.50 2.52 3.84
C HIS A 302 -18.86 2.02 4.29
N LEU A 303 -19.93 2.76 4.00
CA LEU A 303 -21.29 2.30 4.28
C LEU A 303 -21.63 1.04 3.47
N LYS A 304 -21.33 1.03 2.18
CA LYS A 304 -21.55 -0.12 1.28
C LYS A 304 -20.69 -1.31 1.67
N ASP A 305 -19.41 -1.06 1.93
CA ASP A 305 -18.49 -2.11 2.37
C ASP A 305 -18.90 -2.67 3.74
N GLY A 306 -19.35 -1.82 4.66
CA GLY A 306 -19.88 -2.23 5.96
C GLY A 306 -21.13 -3.12 5.85
N VAL A 307 -22.02 -2.85 4.90
CA VAL A 307 -23.14 -3.73 4.57
C VAL A 307 -22.64 -5.08 4.07
N ALA A 308 -21.68 -5.09 3.15
CA ALA A 308 -21.09 -6.32 2.61
C ALA A 308 -20.43 -7.16 3.72
N MET A 309 -19.58 -6.54 4.54
CA MET A 309 -18.85 -7.17 5.63
C MET A 309 -19.78 -7.69 6.73
N THR A 310 -20.83 -6.94 7.09
CA THR A 310 -21.80 -7.37 8.11
C THR A 310 -22.65 -8.54 7.62
N LYS A 311 -23.11 -8.53 6.36
CA LYS A 311 -23.82 -9.68 5.76
C LYS A 311 -22.90 -10.88 5.62
N PHE A 312 -21.63 -10.66 5.32
CA PHE A 312 -20.65 -11.73 5.30
C PHE A 312 -20.42 -12.32 6.70
N MET A 313 -20.25 -11.50 7.74
CA MET A 313 -20.11 -11.98 9.11
C MET A 313 -21.36 -12.76 9.57
N TYR A 314 -22.57 -12.26 9.24
CA TYR A 314 -23.82 -12.98 9.49
C TYR A 314 -23.81 -14.36 8.82
N TRP A 315 -23.47 -14.44 7.53
CA TRP A 315 -23.37 -15.71 6.81
C TRP A 315 -22.31 -16.63 7.43
N LEU A 316 -21.13 -16.10 7.75
CA LEU A 316 -20.02 -16.87 8.33
C LEU A 316 -20.43 -17.52 9.67
N LYS A 317 -21.14 -16.77 10.52
CA LYS A 317 -21.57 -17.23 11.85
C LYS A 317 -22.79 -18.17 11.82
N THR A 318 -23.67 -18.05 10.82
CA THR A 318 -24.96 -18.77 10.81
C THR A 318 -25.05 -19.85 9.73
N SER A 319 -24.37 -19.70 8.62
CA SER A 319 -24.63 -20.44 7.39
C SER A 319 -23.38 -20.96 6.67
N MET A 320 -22.19 -20.83 7.27
CA MET A 320 -20.95 -21.36 6.67
C MET A 320 -21.08 -22.87 6.47
N PRO A 321 -20.88 -23.40 5.24
CA PRO A 321 -20.91 -24.82 4.95
C PRO A 321 -19.83 -25.60 5.72
N ASP A 322 -20.05 -26.88 5.95
CA ASP A 322 -19.07 -27.73 6.65
C ASP A 322 -17.88 -28.08 5.77
N ASP A 323 -17.96 -27.90 4.46
CA ASP A 323 -16.89 -28.08 3.47
C ASP A 323 -16.25 -26.76 3.01
N ALA A 324 -16.48 -25.65 3.74
CA ALA A 324 -15.90 -24.37 3.39
C ALA A 324 -14.36 -24.41 3.44
N THR A 325 -13.74 -23.67 2.53
CA THR A 325 -12.31 -23.48 2.44
C THR A 325 -11.96 -21.99 2.47
N GLU A 326 -10.69 -21.66 2.68
CA GLU A 326 -10.22 -20.26 2.65
C GLU A 326 -10.58 -19.59 1.33
N CYS A 327 -10.37 -20.26 0.18
CA CYS A 327 -10.76 -19.73 -1.14
C CYS A 327 -12.28 -19.55 -1.26
N SER A 328 -13.08 -20.52 -0.85
CA SER A 328 -14.54 -20.42 -0.96
C SER A 328 -15.13 -19.31 -0.08
N ILE A 329 -14.52 -19.05 1.06
CA ILE A 329 -14.88 -17.95 1.97
C ILE A 329 -14.50 -16.60 1.35
N THR A 330 -13.31 -16.51 0.72
CA THR A 330 -12.88 -15.33 -0.05
C THR A 330 -13.88 -15.02 -1.16
N ASP A 331 -14.27 -16.01 -1.96
CA ASP A 331 -15.25 -15.85 -3.05
C ASP A 331 -16.62 -15.40 -2.52
N LYS A 332 -16.99 -15.90 -1.35
CA LYS A 332 -18.25 -15.51 -0.71
C LYS A 332 -18.24 -14.05 -0.29
N LEU A 333 -17.16 -13.57 0.33
CA LEU A 333 -17.00 -12.15 0.67
C LEU A 333 -17.05 -11.27 -0.59
N LEU A 334 -16.31 -11.65 -1.62
CA LEU A 334 -16.33 -10.95 -2.91
C LEU A 334 -17.74 -10.87 -3.49
N SER A 335 -18.56 -11.91 -3.34
CA SER A 335 -19.96 -11.90 -3.82
C SER A 335 -20.83 -10.84 -3.11
N PHE A 336 -20.60 -10.56 -1.83
CA PHE A 336 -21.29 -9.50 -1.09
C PHE A 336 -20.83 -8.11 -1.50
N ARG A 337 -19.53 -7.91 -1.78
CA ARG A 337 -18.99 -6.65 -2.30
C ARG A 337 -19.49 -6.36 -3.71
N LYS A 338 -19.48 -7.35 -4.61
CA LYS A 338 -20.03 -7.24 -5.99
C LYS A 338 -21.53 -6.88 -6.03
N ALA A 339 -22.25 -7.14 -4.98
CA ALA A 339 -23.65 -6.76 -4.86
C ALA A 339 -23.87 -5.29 -4.46
N GLN A 340 -22.80 -4.58 -4.09
CA GLN A 340 -22.87 -3.17 -3.71
C GLN A 340 -22.76 -2.28 -4.95
N GLU A 341 -23.45 -1.14 -4.90
CA GLU A 341 -23.36 -0.13 -5.96
C GLU A 341 -21.95 0.46 -6.09
N LEU A 342 -21.54 0.80 -7.29
CA LEU A 342 -20.25 1.42 -7.62
C LEU A 342 -19.02 0.54 -7.34
N PHE A 343 -19.19 -0.70 -6.93
CA PHE A 343 -18.05 -1.62 -6.77
C PHE A 343 -17.41 -1.89 -8.14
N THR A 344 -16.09 -1.79 -8.21
CA THR A 344 -15.32 -2.01 -9.46
C THR A 344 -14.37 -3.21 -9.36
N ASP A 345 -13.66 -3.33 -8.23
CA ASP A 345 -12.71 -4.41 -7.96
C ASP A 345 -12.45 -4.51 -6.45
N ILE A 346 -11.67 -5.48 -6.02
CA ILE A 346 -11.04 -5.50 -4.69
C ILE A 346 -9.89 -4.47 -4.64
N SER A 347 -9.58 -3.91 -3.46
CA SER A 347 -8.48 -2.94 -3.31
C SER A 347 -7.10 -3.61 -3.19
N PHE A 348 -7.08 -4.90 -2.85
CA PHE A 348 -5.89 -5.78 -2.82
C PHE A 348 -6.34 -7.24 -2.75
N ASN A 349 -5.40 -8.16 -2.95
CA ASN A 349 -5.69 -9.60 -2.82
C ASN A 349 -6.14 -9.93 -1.40
N THR A 350 -7.36 -10.41 -1.25
CA THR A 350 -7.95 -10.73 0.05
C THR A 350 -7.11 -11.78 0.79
N ILE A 351 -6.80 -11.49 2.03
CA ILE A 351 -6.20 -12.41 2.99
C ILE A 351 -7.33 -13.13 3.71
N THR A 352 -7.44 -14.43 3.53
CA THR A 352 -8.35 -15.28 4.28
C THR A 352 -7.50 -16.36 4.93
N ALA A 353 -7.17 -16.19 6.21
CA ALA A 353 -6.15 -16.96 6.88
C ALA A 353 -6.71 -17.69 8.11
N TYR A 354 -6.76 -19.00 8.04
CA TYR A 354 -7.28 -19.85 9.11
C TYR A 354 -6.15 -20.35 10.01
N LYS A 355 -6.31 -20.20 11.33
CA LYS A 355 -5.36 -20.67 12.36
C LYS A 355 -3.93 -20.22 12.10
N GLU A 356 -3.00 -21.18 11.91
CA GLU A 356 -1.57 -20.93 11.70
C GLU A 356 -1.24 -20.11 10.44
N ASN A 357 -2.09 -20.14 9.41
CA ASN A 357 -1.91 -19.32 8.22
C ASN A 357 -2.00 -17.83 8.54
N ALA A 358 -2.79 -17.46 9.56
CA ALA A 358 -2.91 -16.08 10.02
C ALA A 358 -1.62 -15.52 10.67
N ALA A 359 -0.66 -16.37 11.00
CA ALA A 359 0.65 -15.92 11.43
C ALA A 359 1.50 -15.32 10.30
N LEU A 360 1.11 -15.54 9.05
CA LEU A 360 1.68 -14.93 7.85
C LEU A 360 0.93 -13.66 7.52
N MET A 361 1.50 -12.49 7.79
CA MET A 361 0.81 -11.19 7.71
C MET A 361 0.18 -10.92 6.34
N HIS A 362 0.83 -11.37 5.25
CA HIS A 362 0.40 -11.23 3.86
C HIS A 362 0.10 -12.59 3.22
N TYR A 363 -0.56 -13.47 3.97
CA TYR A 363 -1.02 -14.76 3.45
C TYR A 363 -2.11 -14.57 2.40
N HIS A 364 -2.02 -15.31 1.31
CA HIS A 364 -3.10 -15.38 0.32
C HIS A 364 -3.48 -16.83 0.09
N PRO A 365 -4.76 -17.20 0.22
CA PRO A 365 -5.21 -18.54 -0.10
C PRO A 365 -5.03 -18.81 -1.60
N SER A 366 -4.71 -20.04 -1.95
CA SER A 366 -4.59 -20.48 -3.34
C SER A 366 -5.32 -21.79 -3.55
N HIS A 367 -5.90 -21.98 -4.74
CA HIS A 367 -6.58 -23.23 -5.07
C HIS A 367 -5.65 -24.47 -5.10
N GLU A 368 -4.33 -24.25 -5.21
CA GLU A 368 -3.35 -25.35 -5.15
C GLU A 368 -3.14 -25.85 -3.72
N HIS A 369 -3.34 -24.98 -2.73
CA HIS A 369 -3.12 -25.27 -1.31
C HIS A 369 -4.29 -24.76 -0.46
N ASP A 370 -5.53 -25.00 -0.91
CA ASP A 370 -6.74 -24.51 -0.28
C ASP A 370 -7.02 -25.24 1.04
N VAL A 371 -7.11 -24.48 2.13
CA VAL A 371 -7.25 -25.02 3.48
C VAL A 371 -8.72 -25.11 3.87
N HIS A 372 -9.13 -26.26 4.37
CA HIS A 372 -10.48 -26.50 4.88
C HIS A 372 -10.69 -25.75 6.21
N VAL A 373 -11.72 -24.91 6.27
CA VAL A 373 -12.06 -24.10 7.44
C VAL A 373 -13.14 -24.80 8.27
N LYS A 374 -12.83 -25.10 9.52
CA LYS A 374 -13.77 -25.75 10.45
C LYS A 374 -14.45 -24.69 11.34
N LYS A 375 -15.58 -25.09 11.96
CA LYS A 375 -16.30 -24.27 12.96
C LYS A 375 -15.59 -24.34 14.32
N GLU A 376 -14.30 -23.99 14.34
CA GLU A 376 -13.44 -23.95 15.53
C GLU A 376 -12.29 -22.94 15.32
N GLY A 377 -11.77 -22.36 16.40
CA GLY A 377 -10.65 -21.43 16.35
C GLY A 377 -10.98 -20.08 15.71
N MET A 378 -9.99 -19.44 15.11
CA MET A 378 -10.07 -18.10 14.54
C MET A 378 -9.82 -18.10 13.05
N LEU A 379 -10.47 -17.16 12.36
CA LEU A 379 -10.27 -16.86 10.94
C LEU A 379 -9.97 -15.36 10.80
N LEU A 380 -8.78 -15.00 10.38
CA LEU A 380 -8.41 -13.64 10.03
C LEU A 380 -8.81 -13.39 8.58
N ILE A 381 -9.54 -12.30 8.34
CA ILE A 381 -9.87 -11.83 6.99
C ILE A 381 -9.49 -10.36 6.91
N ASP A 382 -8.58 -10.07 5.98
CA ASP A 382 -8.13 -8.75 5.62
C ASP A 382 -8.45 -8.51 4.14
N SER A 383 -9.21 -7.44 3.86
CA SER A 383 -9.82 -7.26 2.55
C SER A 383 -10.36 -5.86 2.37
N GLY A 384 -10.46 -5.43 1.13
CA GLY A 384 -11.04 -4.15 0.81
C GLY A 384 -11.69 -4.11 -0.57
N GLY A 385 -12.32 -3.01 -0.90
CA GLY A 385 -12.98 -2.78 -2.18
C GLY A 385 -12.62 -1.44 -2.80
N GLN A 386 -12.47 -1.45 -4.13
CA GLN A 386 -12.45 -0.26 -4.96
C GLN A 386 -13.88 0.05 -5.38
N TYR A 387 -14.40 1.16 -4.89
CA TYR A 387 -15.67 1.74 -5.30
C TYR A 387 -15.39 3.03 -6.06
N LEU A 388 -16.21 3.39 -7.04
CA LEU A 388 -16.04 4.68 -7.75
C LEU A 388 -16.04 5.88 -6.80
N ASP A 389 -16.57 5.75 -5.60
CA ASP A 389 -16.64 6.78 -4.58
C ASP A 389 -15.70 6.53 -3.37
N GLY A 390 -14.70 5.64 -3.49
CA GLY A 390 -13.67 5.47 -2.47
C GLY A 390 -13.00 4.10 -2.50
N THR A 391 -11.94 3.98 -1.72
CA THR A 391 -11.20 2.73 -1.48
C THR A 391 -11.43 2.33 -0.04
N THR A 392 -11.60 1.03 0.24
CA THR A 392 -11.76 0.52 1.61
C THR A 392 -10.70 -0.52 1.93
N ASP A 393 -10.33 -0.55 3.22
CA ASP A 393 -9.44 -1.50 3.85
C ASP A 393 -9.99 -1.90 5.22
N ILE A 394 -10.07 -3.20 5.49
CA ILE A 394 -10.60 -3.71 6.75
C ILE A 394 -10.05 -5.08 7.09
N THR A 395 -9.58 -5.24 8.31
CA THR A 395 -9.33 -6.56 8.89
C THR A 395 -10.30 -6.87 10.02
N ARG A 396 -10.83 -8.08 10.01
CA ARG A 396 -11.52 -8.70 11.16
C ARG A 396 -10.98 -10.10 11.40
N THR A 397 -10.75 -10.41 12.67
CA THR A 397 -10.51 -11.78 13.12
C THR A 397 -11.81 -12.33 13.68
N PHE A 398 -12.38 -13.31 12.99
CA PHE A 398 -13.66 -13.95 13.36
C PHE A 398 -13.45 -15.20 14.19
N ILE A 399 -14.27 -15.39 15.20
CA ILE A 399 -14.27 -16.58 16.06
C ILE A 399 -15.26 -17.60 15.47
N LEU A 400 -14.77 -18.74 15.05
CA LEU A 400 -15.60 -19.78 14.44
C LEU A 400 -16.08 -20.86 15.43
N GLY A 401 -15.53 -20.85 16.65
CA GLY A 401 -15.88 -21.82 17.69
C GLY A 401 -15.02 -21.65 18.93
N GLU A 402 -14.64 -22.74 19.58
CA GLU A 402 -13.81 -22.66 20.79
C GLU A 402 -12.42 -22.12 20.49
N ILE A 403 -11.94 -21.18 21.32
CA ILE A 403 -10.60 -20.63 21.32
C ILE A 403 -9.96 -20.78 22.70
N SER A 404 -8.63 -20.85 22.75
CA SER A 404 -7.87 -20.93 23.99
C SER A 404 -7.93 -19.61 24.79
N GLU A 405 -7.61 -19.67 26.08
CA GLU A 405 -7.46 -18.46 26.91
C GLU A 405 -6.38 -17.53 26.37
N THR A 406 -5.32 -18.06 25.76
CA THR A 406 -4.24 -17.26 25.17
C THR A 406 -4.75 -16.49 23.95
N GLU A 407 -5.44 -17.14 23.03
CA GLU A 407 -6.05 -16.49 21.85
C GLU A 407 -7.03 -15.41 22.28
N ARG A 408 -7.88 -15.67 23.27
CA ARG A 408 -8.86 -14.70 23.81
C ARG A 408 -8.16 -13.48 24.42
N LYS A 409 -7.09 -13.68 25.18
CA LYS A 409 -6.30 -12.58 25.76
C LYS A 409 -5.64 -11.75 24.66
N TYR A 410 -5.03 -12.38 23.67
CA TYR A 410 -4.34 -11.68 22.60
C TYR A 410 -5.34 -10.92 21.71
N PHE A 411 -6.50 -11.49 21.40
CA PHE A 411 -7.57 -10.78 20.69
C PHE A 411 -7.98 -9.51 21.47
N THR A 412 -8.13 -9.62 22.78
CA THR A 412 -8.49 -8.48 23.62
C THR A 412 -7.38 -7.42 23.66
N TYR A 413 -6.10 -7.82 23.70
CA TYR A 413 -4.99 -6.87 23.68
C TYR A 413 -4.87 -6.14 22.34
N VAL A 414 -5.11 -6.82 21.22
CA VAL A 414 -5.16 -6.19 19.89
C VAL A 414 -6.31 -5.19 19.81
N LEU A 415 -7.50 -5.54 20.30
CA LEU A 415 -8.62 -4.60 20.38
C LEU A 415 -8.28 -3.37 21.23
N LYS A 416 -7.63 -3.54 22.39
CA LYS A 416 -7.20 -2.39 23.22
C LYS A 416 -6.26 -1.48 22.48
N ALA A 417 -5.32 -2.03 21.71
CA ALA A 417 -4.39 -1.27 20.89
C ALA A 417 -5.13 -0.47 19.81
N MET A 418 -6.05 -1.09 19.08
CA MET A 418 -6.91 -0.44 18.09
C MET A 418 -7.77 0.68 18.70
N LEU A 419 -8.49 0.42 19.79
CA LEU A 419 -9.29 1.45 20.49
C LEU A 419 -8.41 2.63 20.97
N LYS A 420 -7.13 2.37 21.28
CA LYS A 420 -6.21 3.41 21.71
C LYS A 420 -5.90 4.43 20.62
N MET A 421 -5.80 4.00 19.36
CA MET A 421 -5.64 4.92 18.23
C MET A 421 -6.97 5.61 17.91
N GLN A 422 -8.06 4.85 17.83
CA GLN A 422 -9.38 5.40 17.49
C GLN A 422 -9.82 6.52 18.46
N GLU A 423 -9.53 6.38 19.76
CA GLU A 423 -9.86 7.38 20.79
C GLU A 423 -8.73 8.38 21.06
N ALA A 424 -7.67 8.38 20.23
CA ALA A 424 -6.54 9.28 20.44
C ALA A 424 -6.95 10.75 20.19
N VAL A 425 -6.59 11.60 21.15
CA VAL A 425 -6.62 13.05 21.03
C VAL A 425 -5.19 13.55 21.16
N PHE A 426 -4.77 14.36 20.22
CA PHE A 426 -3.38 14.82 20.13
C PHE A 426 -3.29 16.27 19.66
N LEU A 427 -2.18 16.93 19.99
CA LEU A 427 -1.93 18.29 19.56
C LEU A 427 -1.49 18.30 18.09
N TYR A 428 -1.97 19.24 17.30
CA TYR A 428 -1.50 19.45 15.93
C TYR A 428 0.03 19.54 15.90
N GLY A 429 0.63 18.88 14.91
CA GLY A 429 2.07 18.67 14.81
C GLY A 429 2.52 17.25 15.22
N ALA A 430 1.61 16.44 15.78
CA ALA A 430 1.90 15.03 16.01
C ALA A 430 2.03 14.29 14.67
N ASN A 431 2.97 13.36 14.63
CA ASN A 431 3.25 12.52 13.47
C ASN A 431 2.99 11.04 13.77
N GLY A 432 3.10 10.22 12.73
CA GLY A 432 2.80 8.79 12.82
C GLY A 432 3.66 8.03 13.83
N ILE A 433 4.91 8.43 14.09
CA ILE A 433 5.78 7.78 15.08
C ILE A 433 5.22 7.96 16.50
N TRP A 434 4.70 9.14 16.82
CA TRP A 434 4.13 9.40 18.15
C TRP A 434 2.86 8.59 18.37
N ILE A 435 2.02 8.47 17.34
CA ILE A 435 0.75 7.74 17.39
C ILE A 435 1.03 6.23 17.47
N ASP A 436 1.98 5.70 16.67
CA ASP A 436 2.39 4.29 16.75
C ASP A 436 2.82 3.89 18.17
N GLY A 437 3.58 4.75 18.84
CA GLY A 437 4.00 4.52 20.22
C GLY A 437 2.84 4.41 21.22
N LEU A 438 1.75 5.15 21.02
CA LEU A 438 0.53 5.05 21.84
C LEU A 438 -0.14 3.68 21.66
N VAL A 439 -0.24 3.21 20.43
CA VAL A 439 -0.89 1.94 20.07
C VAL A 439 -0.07 0.76 20.58
N ARG A 440 1.24 0.71 20.24
CA ARG A 440 2.15 -0.37 20.67
C ARG A 440 2.26 -0.48 22.17
N HIS A 441 2.14 0.63 22.89
CA HIS A 441 2.22 0.63 24.35
C HIS A 441 1.24 -0.37 25.00
N GLU A 442 0.05 -0.57 24.42
CA GLU A 442 -0.91 -1.54 24.94
C GLU A 442 -0.41 -2.99 24.86
N LEU A 443 0.30 -3.34 23.77
CA LEU A 443 0.93 -4.64 23.60
C LEU A 443 2.26 -4.76 24.40
N TRP A 444 3.08 -3.72 24.42
CA TRP A 444 4.36 -3.71 25.15
C TRP A 444 4.18 -3.90 26.66
N LYS A 445 3.07 -3.43 27.25
CA LYS A 445 2.71 -3.75 28.65
C LYS A 445 2.60 -5.26 28.91
N GLN A 446 2.35 -6.03 27.87
CA GLN A 446 2.25 -7.50 27.93
C GLN A 446 3.52 -8.19 27.39
N HIS A 447 4.58 -7.45 27.07
CA HIS A 447 5.82 -7.93 26.43
C HIS A 447 5.56 -8.60 25.06
N ILE A 448 4.61 -8.06 24.31
CA ILE A 448 4.23 -8.48 22.96
C ILE A 448 4.47 -7.32 22.00
N ASP A 449 4.91 -7.62 20.78
CA ASP A 449 5.07 -6.64 19.69
C ASP A 449 4.72 -7.27 18.34
N PHE A 450 4.61 -6.44 17.30
CA PHE A 450 4.41 -6.85 15.91
C PHE A 450 5.43 -6.17 14.98
N GLN A 451 5.75 -6.85 13.86
CA GLN A 451 6.87 -6.47 12.99
C GLN A 451 6.46 -5.62 11.76
N CYS A 452 5.21 -5.14 11.73
CA CYS A 452 4.70 -4.25 10.69
C CYS A 452 4.41 -2.84 11.23
N GLY A 453 3.99 -1.92 10.37
CA GLY A 453 3.39 -0.64 10.78
C GLY A 453 2.07 -0.85 11.52
N THR A 454 1.62 0.17 12.22
CA THR A 454 0.30 0.21 12.86
C THR A 454 -0.78 0.68 11.89
N GLY A 455 -0.38 1.39 10.82
CA GLY A 455 -1.30 1.88 9.81
C GLY A 455 -0.61 2.70 8.73
N HIS A 456 -1.37 3.03 7.70
CA HIS A 456 -0.94 3.79 6.52
C HIS A 456 -2.07 4.69 6.01
N GLY A 457 -1.74 5.64 5.16
CA GLY A 457 -2.76 6.41 4.44
C GLY A 457 -3.48 5.56 3.40
N VAL A 458 -4.70 5.97 3.05
CA VAL A 458 -5.54 5.30 2.04
C VAL A 458 -5.92 6.29 0.94
N GLY A 459 -5.79 5.88 -0.32
CA GLY A 459 -6.16 6.68 -1.47
C GLY A 459 -7.67 6.75 -1.69
N HIS A 460 -8.14 7.75 -2.42
CA HIS A 460 -9.54 7.85 -2.83
C HIS A 460 -9.73 7.31 -4.26
N PHE A 461 -10.24 6.09 -4.38
CA PHE A 461 -10.28 5.34 -5.64
C PHE A 461 -8.90 5.33 -6.32
N LEU A 462 -7.88 4.97 -5.51
CA LEU A 462 -6.46 4.88 -5.84
C LEU A 462 -5.82 3.73 -5.04
N ASN A 463 -4.51 3.80 -4.77
CA ASN A 463 -3.82 2.80 -3.96
C ASN A 463 -4.42 2.67 -2.57
N VAL A 464 -4.54 1.44 -2.09
CA VAL A 464 -4.89 1.17 -0.68
C VAL A 464 -3.80 1.71 0.24
N HIS A 465 -2.53 1.56 -0.12
CA HIS A 465 -1.40 2.16 0.58
C HIS A 465 -1.05 3.52 -0.05
N GLU A 466 -1.33 4.61 0.64
CA GLU A 466 -1.04 5.96 0.18
C GLU A 466 -0.19 6.73 1.21
N GLY A 467 0.94 7.29 0.76
CA GLY A 467 1.70 8.25 1.57
C GLY A 467 1.13 9.68 1.49
N PRO A 468 1.68 10.61 2.30
CA PRO A 468 2.82 10.47 3.18
C PRO A 468 2.50 10.05 4.62
N ASN A 469 1.20 10.03 5.03
CA ASN A 469 0.80 9.64 6.38
C ASN A 469 0.99 8.13 6.61
N ASP A 470 1.69 7.82 7.70
CA ASP A 470 2.21 6.49 7.96
C ASP A 470 2.41 6.32 9.46
N ILE A 471 1.72 5.36 10.06
CA ILE A 471 1.76 5.10 11.50
C ILE A 471 2.69 3.91 11.75
N ARG A 472 3.93 4.20 12.15
CA ARG A 472 4.97 3.17 12.35
C ARG A 472 6.07 3.61 13.31
N PRO A 473 6.84 2.66 13.88
CA PRO A 473 7.83 2.99 14.89
C PRO A 473 9.12 3.63 14.34
N ARG A 474 9.32 3.61 13.01
CA ARG A 474 10.54 4.11 12.35
C ARG A 474 10.20 4.78 11.04
N LEU A 475 11.03 5.73 10.61
CA LEU A 475 10.92 6.33 9.28
C LEU A 475 11.11 5.26 8.19
N ARG A 476 10.34 5.34 7.12
CA ARG A 476 10.50 4.52 5.92
C ARG A 476 11.79 4.91 5.18
N ASP A 477 11.95 6.21 4.97
CA ASP A 477 13.15 6.83 4.41
C ASP A 477 13.73 7.79 5.47
N PRO A 478 14.94 7.55 5.98
CA PRO A 478 15.57 8.44 6.97
C PRO A 478 15.77 9.89 6.49
N ARG A 479 15.74 10.13 5.17
CA ARG A 479 15.86 11.47 4.57
C ARG A 479 14.55 12.26 4.62
N LYS A 480 13.40 11.59 4.77
CA LYS A 480 12.07 12.21 4.81
C LYS A 480 11.53 12.23 6.23
N PRO A 481 10.99 13.36 6.71
CA PRO A 481 10.34 13.40 8.03
C PRO A 481 9.06 12.54 8.03
N SER A 482 8.66 12.05 9.20
CA SER A 482 7.32 11.48 9.36
C SER A 482 6.27 12.57 9.17
N ALA A 483 5.26 12.33 8.36
CA ALA A 483 4.22 13.30 8.07
C ALA A 483 3.42 13.67 9.33
N ILE A 484 3.09 14.96 9.45
CA ILE A 484 2.14 15.47 10.44
C ILE A 484 0.75 14.98 10.05
N GLN A 485 -0.06 14.59 11.03
CA GLN A 485 -1.46 14.23 10.80
C GLN A 485 -2.30 15.47 10.60
N GLU A 486 -2.77 15.68 9.36
CA GLU A 486 -3.62 16.80 8.97
C GLU A 486 -5.10 16.40 9.00
N ALA A 487 -5.98 17.39 9.24
CA ALA A 487 -7.41 17.19 9.05
C ALA A 487 -7.72 16.85 7.58
N GLY A 488 -8.53 15.82 7.36
CA GLY A 488 -8.82 15.28 6.03
C GLY A 488 -7.95 14.10 5.62
N MET A 489 -6.90 13.78 6.36
CA MET A 489 -6.15 12.53 6.14
C MET A 489 -6.94 11.31 6.61
N ILE A 490 -6.94 10.27 5.79
CA ILE A 490 -7.49 8.95 6.13
C ILE A 490 -6.32 8.01 6.40
N THR A 491 -6.39 7.27 7.50
CA THR A 491 -5.31 6.39 7.96
C THR A 491 -5.88 5.09 8.50
N THR A 492 -5.27 3.94 8.19
CA THR A 492 -5.64 2.67 8.82
C THR A 492 -5.13 2.60 10.26
N ASP A 493 -5.82 1.80 11.08
CA ASP A 493 -5.51 1.47 12.47
C ASP A 493 -5.59 -0.05 12.58
N GLU A 494 -4.45 -0.75 12.34
CA GLU A 494 -4.36 -2.19 12.09
C GLU A 494 -3.34 -2.92 12.99
N PRO A 495 -3.34 -2.71 14.31
CA PRO A 495 -2.46 -3.47 15.20
C PRO A 495 -2.75 -4.96 15.12
N GLY A 496 -1.72 -5.78 15.32
CA GLY A 496 -1.86 -7.22 15.25
C GLY A 496 -0.91 -7.98 16.17
N VAL A 497 -1.09 -9.29 16.26
CA VAL A 497 -0.18 -10.23 16.92
C VAL A 497 -0.10 -11.49 16.06
N TYR A 498 1.12 -11.97 15.82
CA TYR A 498 1.39 -13.07 14.90
C TYR A 498 2.33 -14.08 15.56
N ILE A 499 1.81 -15.28 15.83
CA ILE A 499 2.54 -16.34 16.53
C ILE A 499 2.77 -17.50 15.56
N GLU A 500 3.99 -17.61 15.07
CA GLU A 500 4.39 -18.61 14.08
C GLU A 500 3.91 -20.02 14.45
N GLY A 501 3.29 -20.71 13.48
CA GLY A 501 2.75 -22.05 13.65
C GLY A 501 1.56 -22.18 14.59
N GLN A 502 0.96 -21.07 15.02
CA GLN A 502 -0.19 -21.09 15.92
C GLN A 502 -1.37 -20.26 15.40
N PHE A 503 -1.27 -18.91 15.43
CA PHE A 503 -2.35 -18.01 15.01
C PHE A 503 -1.84 -16.60 14.70
N GLY A 504 -2.67 -15.84 14.00
CA GLY A 504 -2.55 -14.40 13.85
C GLY A 504 -3.88 -13.71 14.18
N ILE A 505 -3.78 -12.50 14.72
CA ILE A 505 -4.90 -11.63 15.03
C ILE A 505 -4.58 -10.25 14.54
N ARG A 506 -5.44 -9.66 13.69
CA ARG A 506 -5.45 -8.25 13.31
C ARG A 506 -6.87 -7.74 13.40
N LEU A 507 -7.03 -6.54 13.92
CA LEU A 507 -8.29 -5.80 13.93
C LEU A 507 -7.99 -4.44 13.33
N GLU A 508 -8.80 -4.01 12.38
CA GLU A 508 -8.52 -2.82 11.60
C GLU A 508 -9.75 -1.99 11.31
N ASN A 509 -9.59 -0.68 11.44
CA ASN A 509 -10.51 0.33 10.91
C ASN A 509 -9.73 1.39 10.12
N GLU A 510 -10.37 2.00 9.13
CA GLU A 510 -9.94 3.29 8.60
C GLU A 510 -10.50 4.42 9.46
N LEU A 511 -9.65 5.41 9.72
CA LEU A 511 -9.92 6.57 10.56
C LEU A 511 -9.69 7.86 9.78
N LEU A 512 -10.62 8.80 9.90
CA LEU A 512 -10.48 10.17 9.39
C LEU A 512 -9.91 11.06 10.47
N CYS A 513 -8.80 11.74 10.20
CA CYS A 513 -8.26 12.78 11.08
C CYS A 513 -9.09 14.06 10.96
N VAL A 514 -9.52 14.61 12.07
CA VAL A 514 -10.33 15.83 12.13
C VAL A 514 -9.85 16.79 13.22
N GLU A 515 -10.14 18.09 13.04
CA GLU A 515 -9.95 19.06 14.12
C GLU A 515 -10.92 18.76 15.28
N ASP A 516 -10.42 18.90 16.52
CA ASP A 516 -11.24 18.84 17.73
C ASP A 516 -11.42 20.25 18.30
N ILE A 517 -10.85 20.54 19.46
CA ILE A 517 -10.96 21.86 20.09
C ILE A 517 -9.66 22.66 19.88
N LYS A 518 -9.78 23.99 19.92
CA LYS A 518 -8.64 24.90 19.98
C LYS A 518 -8.65 25.65 21.33
N ASN A 519 -7.53 25.64 22.01
CA ASN A 519 -7.37 26.32 23.30
C ASN A 519 -5.98 26.97 23.42
N GLU A 520 -5.57 27.35 24.62
CA GLU A 520 -4.29 28.04 24.89
C GLU A 520 -3.06 27.16 24.58
N TYR A 521 -3.20 25.83 24.46
CA TYR A 521 -2.13 24.91 24.09
C TYR A 521 -2.00 24.73 22.58
N GLY A 522 -3.02 25.10 21.79
CA GLY A 522 -3.03 25.01 20.34
C GLY A 522 -4.29 24.33 19.79
N GLN A 523 -4.20 23.86 18.53
CA GLN A 523 -5.24 23.07 17.88
C GLN A 523 -5.09 21.61 18.30
N TRP A 524 -6.16 21.00 18.80
CA TRP A 524 -6.24 19.57 19.09
C TRP A 524 -6.88 18.85 17.91
N MET A 525 -6.43 17.63 17.69
CA MET A 525 -6.86 16.74 16.64
C MET A 525 -7.38 15.45 17.24
N LYS A 526 -8.24 14.74 16.53
CA LYS A 526 -8.74 13.41 16.87
C LYS A 526 -9.02 12.60 15.62
N PHE A 527 -9.35 11.33 15.82
CA PHE A 527 -9.81 10.43 14.77
C PHE A 527 -11.32 10.16 14.86
N GLU A 528 -11.95 9.98 13.70
CA GLU A 528 -13.32 9.50 13.55
C GLU A 528 -13.32 8.21 12.72
N PRO A 529 -13.93 7.10 13.19
CA PRO A 529 -13.95 5.85 12.43
C PRO A 529 -14.83 5.95 11.20
N LEU A 530 -14.31 5.49 10.06
CA LEU A 530 -15.04 5.35 8.80
C LEU A 530 -15.59 3.94 8.62
N THR A 531 -14.86 2.93 9.06
CA THR A 531 -15.19 1.52 8.90
C THR A 531 -16.43 1.13 9.71
N LEU A 532 -17.40 0.49 9.05
CA LEU A 532 -18.70 0.10 9.60
C LEU A 532 -18.85 -1.44 9.66
N CYS A 533 -18.13 -2.08 10.57
CA CYS A 533 -18.25 -3.53 10.78
C CYS A 533 -18.08 -3.86 12.26
N PRO A 534 -18.94 -4.71 12.87
CA PRO A 534 -18.79 -5.03 14.29
C PRO A 534 -17.48 -5.77 14.58
N ILE A 535 -16.93 -5.54 15.76
CA ILE A 535 -15.89 -6.39 16.34
C ILE A 535 -16.55 -7.67 16.88
N ASP A 536 -15.93 -8.82 16.63
CA ASP A 536 -16.48 -10.10 17.08
C ASP A 536 -16.36 -10.27 18.59
N LEU A 537 -17.47 -10.09 19.30
CA LEU A 537 -17.53 -10.18 20.76
C LEU A 537 -17.19 -11.57 21.31
N ASP A 538 -17.25 -12.62 20.49
CA ASP A 538 -16.92 -13.99 20.92
C ASP A 538 -15.43 -14.16 21.22
N GLY A 539 -14.57 -13.25 20.70
CA GLY A 539 -13.13 -13.23 20.95
C GLY A 539 -12.71 -12.54 22.25
N LEU A 540 -13.62 -11.82 22.92
CA LEU A 540 -13.26 -10.93 24.02
C LEU A 540 -13.17 -11.62 25.38
N ASP A 541 -12.15 -11.23 26.15
CA ASP A 541 -12.17 -11.30 27.60
C ASP A 541 -12.54 -9.91 28.16
N VAL A 542 -13.82 -9.71 28.42
CA VAL A 542 -14.37 -8.43 28.90
C VAL A 542 -13.73 -7.98 30.23
N SER A 543 -13.20 -8.92 31.04
CA SER A 543 -12.56 -8.61 32.32
C SER A 543 -11.23 -7.84 32.17
N LEU A 544 -10.60 -7.92 31.00
CA LEU A 544 -9.36 -7.22 30.67
C LEU A 544 -9.57 -5.78 30.16
N LEU A 545 -10.82 -5.41 29.83
CA LEU A 545 -11.16 -4.07 29.38
C LEU A 545 -11.44 -3.14 30.58
N THR A 546 -10.88 -1.94 30.51
CA THR A 546 -11.25 -0.83 31.43
C THR A 546 -12.67 -0.33 31.13
N THR A 547 -13.22 0.51 31.99
CA THR A 547 -14.53 1.15 31.76
C THR A 547 -14.51 1.98 30.49
N ASP A 548 -13.49 2.81 30.30
CA ASP A 548 -13.35 3.69 29.13
C ASP A 548 -13.26 2.88 27.82
N GLU A 549 -12.51 1.78 27.80
CA GLU A 549 -12.40 0.89 26.63
C GLU A 549 -13.73 0.20 26.29
N ARG A 550 -14.53 -0.20 27.31
CA ARG A 550 -15.87 -0.74 27.08
C ARG A 550 -16.82 0.34 26.53
N GLU A 551 -16.77 1.55 27.07
CA GLU A 551 -17.57 2.67 26.59
C GLU A 551 -17.21 3.01 25.15
N ALA A 552 -15.92 3.05 24.79
CA ALA A 552 -15.44 3.28 23.43
C ALA A 552 -15.95 2.19 22.45
N LEU A 553 -15.82 0.91 22.81
CA LEU A 553 -16.34 -0.19 21.98
C LEU A 553 -17.87 -0.13 21.86
N ASN A 554 -18.60 0.13 22.96
CA ASN A 554 -20.05 0.25 22.93
C ASN A 554 -20.50 1.39 22.02
N LYS A 555 -19.85 2.56 22.09
CA LYS A 555 -20.10 3.72 21.21
C LYS A 555 -19.84 3.37 19.74
N TYR A 556 -18.71 2.72 19.43
CA TYR A 556 -18.41 2.26 18.08
C TYR A 556 -19.46 1.26 17.57
N HIS A 557 -19.86 0.28 18.38
CA HIS A 557 -20.89 -0.69 18.01
C HIS A 557 -22.29 -0.05 17.83
N GLU A 558 -22.62 0.98 18.60
CA GLU A 558 -23.85 1.75 18.39
C GLU A 558 -23.80 2.50 17.05
N PHE A 559 -22.68 3.16 16.75
CA PHE A 559 -22.47 3.82 15.46
C PHE A 559 -22.60 2.85 14.29
N VAL A 560 -21.96 1.67 14.34
CA VAL A 560 -22.08 0.61 13.32
C VAL A 560 -23.55 0.18 13.16
N ARG A 561 -24.23 -0.13 14.25
CA ARG A 561 -25.60 -0.63 14.22
C ARG A 561 -26.58 0.39 13.63
N GLU A 562 -26.52 1.64 14.08
CA GLU A 562 -27.45 2.68 13.60
C GLU A 562 -27.18 3.04 12.13
N SER A 563 -25.92 3.04 11.68
CA SER A 563 -25.54 3.31 10.29
C SER A 563 -26.02 2.21 9.34
N LEU A 564 -25.88 0.94 9.72
CA LEU A 564 -26.20 -0.21 8.86
C LEU A 564 -27.66 -0.63 8.87
N LYS A 565 -28.40 -0.29 9.92
CA LYS A 565 -29.79 -0.70 10.13
C LYS A 565 -30.72 -0.53 8.93
N PRO A 566 -30.66 0.57 8.13
CA PRO A 566 -31.56 0.75 6.99
C PRO A 566 -31.30 -0.21 5.81
N TYR A 567 -30.14 -0.86 5.78
CA TYR A 567 -29.63 -1.64 4.64
C TYR A 567 -29.64 -3.16 4.90
N LEU A 568 -30.05 -3.56 6.11
CA LEU A 568 -30.12 -4.95 6.55
C LEU A 568 -31.57 -5.41 6.67
N THR A 569 -31.81 -6.71 6.48
CA THR A 569 -33.11 -7.32 6.74
C THR A 569 -33.41 -7.32 8.25
N ASP A 570 -34.69 -7.55 8.62
CA ASP A 570 -35.06 -7.64 10.03
C ASP A 570 -34.30 -8.75 10.78
N GLU A 571 -34.03 -9.88 10.13
CA GLU A 571 -33.28 -11.00 10.71
C GLU A 571 -31.79 -10.62 10.90
N GLU A 572 -31.15 -10.01 9.90
CA GLU A 572 -29.80 -9.51 10.00
C GLU A 572 -29.67 -8.43 11.10
N ASN A 573 -30.66 -7.55 11.22
CA ASN A 573 -30.70 -6.52 12.26
C ASN A 573 -30.82 -7.11 13.67
N GLU A 574 -31.67 -8.11 13.87
CA GLU A 574 -31.78 -8.79 15.18
C GLU A 574 -30.48 -9.53 15.54
N TRP A 575 -29.82 -10.14 14.53
CA TRP A 575 -28.53 -10.77 14.74
C TRP A 575 -27.44 -9.71 15.06
N LEU A 576 -27.39 -8.59 14.33
CA LEU A 576 -26.43 -7.52 14.56
C LEU A 576 -26.53 -6.94 15.97
N LYS A 577 -27.74 -6.82 16.54
CA LYS A 577 -27.93 -6.39 17.94
C LYS A 577 -27.19 -7.29 18.94
N THR A 578 -27.08 -8.58 18.65
CA THR A 578 -26.34 -9.53 19.50
C THR A 578 -24.85 -9.24 19.50
N TYR A 579 -24.27 -8.92 18.32
CA TYR A 579 -22.83 -8.63 18.15
C TYR A 579 -22.46 -7.17 18.42
N THR A 580 -23.45 -6.29 18.59
CA THR A 580 -23.27 -4.88 18.97
C THR A 580 -23.94 -4.54 20.31
N ARG A 581 -24.19 -5.56 21.15
CA ARG A 581 -24.73 -5.35 22.50
C ARG A 581 -23.73 -4.62 23.39
N GLY A 582 -24.20 -3.90 24.37
CA GLY A 582 -23.32 -3.32 25.40
C GLY A 582 -22.63 -4.41 26.24
N ILE A 583 -21.40 -4.17 26.61
CA ILE A 583 -20.57 -5.05 27.43
C ILE A 583 -20.05 -4.36 28.69
#